data_4679c445cca71fc8e64a514c1e55053c
#
_entry.id   4679c445cca71fc8e64a514c1e55053c
#
_cell.length_a   1.000
_cell.length_b   1.000
_cell.length_c   1.000
_cell.angle_alpha   90.00
_cell.angle_beta   90.00
_cell.angle_gamma   90.00
#
_symmetry.space_group_name_H-M   'P 1'
#
loop_
_entity.id
_entity.type
_entity.pdbx_description
1 polymer ?
#
loop_
_entity_poly.entity_id
_entity_poly.type
_entity_poly.pdbx_seq_one_letter_code
_entity_poly.pdbx_strand_id
1 'polypeptide(L)'
;MNLRLKRAKELAGYAVQLTRDEGLGTMMARRAGFVKRRFFGKKARYLPAKKVLEAQRAEMAGKTFEDCGLPTISVLTPLYNTPENYLREFLDSFVDQTAPNGQLCLADASDAAHSRVGEIVREYQAKNQHIGYKKIENKGIAANTNAAAALASGEYLALADHDDILAPHALYAMGRAILDLRAQGKPDGFVYSDEALFNKSIQRPLVAHFKPDYAPDYLLCCNYIC
;
A
#
# COMPACT_ATOMS: atom_id res chain seq x y z
N MET A 1 -6.06 -11.40 -34.20
CA MET A 1 -7.16 -12.16 -33.53
C MET A 1 -7.56 -11.42 -32.27
N ASN A 2 -8.81 -10.98 -32.19
CA ASN A 2 -9.30 -10.03 -31.19
C ASN A 2 -9.18 -10.59 -29.76
N LEU A 3 -8.54 -9.87 -28.84
CA LEU A 3 -8.30 -10.27 -27.45
C LEU A 3 -9.59 -10.71 -26.72
N ARG A 4 -10.72 -10.09 -27.09
CA ARG A 4 -12.06 -10.47 -26.57
C ARG A 4 -12.52 -11.86 -27.00
N LEU A 5 -12.18 -12.27 -28.23
CA LEU A 5 -12.53 -13.60 -28.75
C LEU A 5 -11.67 -14.71 -28.07
N LYS A 6 -10.39 -14.41 -27.83
CA LYS A 6 -9.49 -15.33 -27.11
C LYS A 6 -9.98 -15.58 -25.68
N ARG A 7 -10.31 -14.51 -24.96
CA ARG A 7 -10.85 -14.57 -23.59
C ARG A 7 -12.21 -15.27 -23.51
N ALA A 8 -13.09 -15.09 -24.51
CA ALA A 8 -14.37 -15.78 -24.57
C ALA A 8 -14.20 -17.29 -24.79
N LYS A 9 -13.22 -17.72 -25.60
CA LYS A 9 -12.90 -19.15 -25.81
C LYS A 9 -12.29 -19.78 -24.56
N GLU A 10 -11.41 -19.08 -23.86
CA GLU A 10 -10.83 -19.56 -22.59
C GLU A 10 -11.91 -19.73 -21.51
N LEU A 11 -12.82 -18.77 -21.38
CA LEU A 11 -13.94 -18.84 -20.44
C LEU A 11 -14.94 -19.96 -20.80
N ALA A 12 -15.19 -20.20 -22.09
CA ALA A 12 -16.03 -21.31 -22.54
C ALA A 12 -15.37 -22.67 -22.27
N GLY A 13 -14.04 -22.78 -22.51
CA GLY A 13 -13.28 -23.99 -22.17
C GLY A 13 -13.28 -24.28 -20.68
N TYR A 14 -13.10 -23.28 -19.85
CA TYR A 14 -13.16 -23.41 -18.39
C TYR A 14 -14.56 -23.82 -17.89
N ALA A 15 -15.62 -23.25 -18.48
CA ALA A 15 -16.99 -23.62 -18.14
C ALA A 15 -17.32 -25.10 -18.51
N VAL A 16 -16.83 -25.59 -19.64
CA VAL A 16 -16.96 -26.98 -20.05
C VAL A 16 -16.21 -27.91 -19.09
N GLN A 17 -15.02 -27.56 -18.70
CA GLN A 17 -14.21 -28.34 -17.75
C GLN A 17 -14.87 -28.41 -16.37
N LEU A 18 -15.34 -27.27 -15.82
CA LEU A 18 -16.09 -27.21 -14.57
C LEU A 18 -17.39 -28.09 -14.61
N THR A 19 -18.09 -28.10 -15.76
CA THR A 19 -19.29 -28.91 -15.91
C THR A 19 -18.95 -30.39 -15.88
N ARG A 20 -17.79 -30.76 -16.39
CA ARG A 20 -17.33 -32.16 -16.47
C ARG A 20 -16.83 -32.67 -15.11
N ASP A 21 -16.13 -31.80 -14.35
CA ASP A 21 -15.48 -32.18 -13.10
C ASP A 21 -16.38 -31.99 -11.87
N GLU A 22 -17.26 -31.01 -11.85
CA GLU A 22 -18.05 -30.62 -10.67
C GLU A 22 -19.57 -30.75 -10.86
N GLY A 23 -20.04 -31.06 -12.09
CA GLY A 23 -21.45 -31.18 -12.42
C GLY A 23 -22.19 -29.88 -12.70
N LEU A 24 -23.27 -29.96 -13.45
CA LEU A 24 -24.05 -28.83 -13.95
C LEU A 24 -24.66 -27.97 -12.81
N GLY A 25 -25.06 -28.62 -11.72
CA GLY A 25 -25.64 -27.94 -10.54
C GLY A 25 -24.67 -26.98 -9.83
N THR A 26 -23.44 -27.42 -9.68
CA THR A 26 -22.38 -26.61 -9.05
C THR A 26 -22.00 -25.42 -9.93
N MET A 27 -21.92 -25.63 -11.24
CA MET A 27 -21.68 -24.55 -12.20
C MET A 27 -22.82 -23.51 -12.19
N MET A 28 -24.06 -23.94 -12.13
CA MET A 28 -25.22 -23.05 -12.06
C MET A 28 -25.26 -22.29 -10.75
N ALA A 29 -24.94 -22.91 -9.62
CA ALA A 29 -24.86 -22.26 -8.31
C ALA A 29 -23.73 -21.19 -8.27
N ARG A 30 -22.55 -21.49 -8.83
CA ARG A 30 -21.45 -20.52 -8.96
C ARG A 30 -21.81 -19.35 -9.87
N ARG A 31 -22.53 -19.63 -10.99
CA ARG A 31 -23.00 -18.59 -11.91
C ARG A 31 -24.06 -17.69 -11.27
N ALA A 32 -25.00 -18.26 -10.54
CA ALA A 32 -25.99 -17.52 -9.75
C ALA A 32 -25.31 -16.69 -8.63
N GLY A 33 -24.32 -17.25 -7.94
CA GLY A 33 -23.53 -16.55 -6.95
C GLY A 33 -22.71 -15.39 -7.54
N PHE A 34 -22.13 -15.56 -8.74
CA PHE A 34 -21.44 -14.49 -9.46
C PHE A 34 -22.38 -13.38 -9.89
N VAL A 35 -23.54 -13.72 -10.48
CA VAL A 35 -24.57 -12.75 -10.87
C VAL A 35 -25.11 -12.01 -9.65
N LYS A 36 -25.41 -12.72 -8.56
CA LYS A 36 -25.88 -12.11 -7.31
C LYS A 36 -24.84 -11.13 -6.74
N ARG A 37 -23.55 -11.49 -6.73
CA ARG A 37 -22.47 -10.58 -6.29
C ARG A 37 -22.30 -9.38 -7.23
N ARG A 38 -22.40 -9.58 -8.54
CA ARG A 38 -22.25 -8.50 -9.54
C ARG A 38 -23.36 -7.47 -9.50
N PHE A 39 -24.62 -7.90 -9.26
CA PHE A 39 -25.80 -7.04 -9.32
C PHE A 39 -26.33 -6.62 -7.95
N PHE A 40 -26.13 -7.42 -6.91
CA PHE A 40 -26.68 -7.21 -5.57
C PHE A 40 -25.60 -7.16 -4.47
N GLY A 41 -24.36 -7.48 -4.80
CA GLY A 41 -23.25 -7.37 -3.85
C GLY A 41 -22.99 -5.91 -3.52
N LYS A 42 -22.99 -5.55 -2.24
CA LYS A 42 -22.38 -4.28 -1.81
C LYS A 42 -20.94 -4.33 -2.33
N LYS A 43 -20.55 -3.36 -3.19
CA LYS A 43 -19.15 -3.23 -3.58
C LYS A 43 -18.34 -3.11 -2.29
N ALA A 44 -17.47 -4.07 -2.04
CA ALA A 44 -16.54 -3.98 -0.93
C ALA A 44 -15.79 -2.65 -1.10
N ARG A 45 -15.90 -1.77 -0.13
CA ARG A 45 -15.12 -0.53 -0.12
C ARG A 45 -13.75 -0.91 0.38
N TYR A 46 -12.77 -0.82 -0.47
CA TYR A 46 -11.38 -1.02 -0.09
C TYR A 46 -10.88 0.08 0.87
N LEU A 47 -11.29 1.31 0.62
CA LEU A 47 -11.00 2.43 1.51
C LEU A 47 -12.13 2.68 2.51
N PRO A 48 -11.82 3.18 3.71
CA PRO A 48 -12.80 3.62 4.68
C PRO A 48 -13.77 4.65 4.10
N ALA A 49 -14.96 4.74 4.69
CA ALA A 49 -15.89 5.78 4.31
C ALA A 49 -15.32 7.18 4.68
N LYS A 50 -15.63 8.20 3.88
CA LYS A 50 -15.16 9.58 4.09
C LYS A 50 -15.34 10.06 5.54
N LYS A 51 -16.48 9.77 6.15
CA LYS A 51 -16.76 10.11 7.56
C LYS A 51 -15.78 9.49 8.56
N VAL A 52 -15.19 8.32 8.24
CA VAL A 52 -14.19 7.65 9.10
C VAL A 52 -12.85 8.40 8.99
N LEU A 53 -12.45 8.77 7.77
CA LEU A 53 -11.24 9.55 7.55
C LEU A 53 -11.34 10.94 8.20
N GLU A 54 -12.51 11.58 8.10
CA GLU A 54 -12.80 12.86 8.76
C GLU A 54 -12.73 12.75 10.30
N ALA A 55 -13.26 11.66 10.86
CA ALA A 55 -13.18 11.40 12.30
C ALA A 55 -11.73 11.18 12.76
N GLN A 56 -10.91 10.44 11.99
CA GLN A 56 -9.49 10.26 12.28
C GLN A 56 -8.74 11.60 12.22
N ARG A 57 -8.98 12.43 11.20
CA ARG A 57 -8.37 13.77 11.11
C ARG A 57 -8.77 14.65 12.28
N ALA A 58 -10.04 14.60 12.72
CA ALA A 58 -10.52 15.34 13.87
C ALA A 58 -9.88 14.86 15.18
N GLU A 59 -9.71 13.55 15.37
CA GLU A 59 -9.01 12.95 16.51
C GLU A 59 -7.53 13.39 16.56
N MET A 60 -6.89 13.53 15.40
CA MET A 60 -5.48 13.88 15.26
C MET A 60 -5.23 15.40 15.12
N ALA A 61 -6.29 16.21 15.09
CA ALA A 61 -6.15 17.65 14.92
C ALA A 61 -5.33 18.29 16.05
N GLY A 62 -4.33 19.06 15.67
CA GLY A 62 -3.43 19.75 16.61
C GLY A 62 -2.38 18.86 17.26
N LYS A 63 -2.32 17.57 16.94
CA LYS A 63 -1.28 16.66 17.41
C LYS A 63 -0.05 16.69 16.48
N THR A 64 1.10 16.33 17.02
CA THR A 64 2.38 16.30 16.30
C THR A 64 2.84 14.85 16.10
N PHE A 65 3.95 14.69 15.39
CA PHE A 65 4.61 13.41 15.20
C PHE A 65 4.98 12.74 16.54
N GLU A 66 5.40 13.53 17.53
CA GLU A 66 5.88 13.05 18.82
C GLU A 66 4.77 12.77 19.84
N ASP A 67 3.63 13.48 19.73
CA ASP A 67 2.59 13.48 20.77
C ASP A 67 1.21 13.00 20.31
N CYS A 68 1.10 12.43 19.10
CA CYS A 68 -0.20 11.97 18.60
C CYS A 68 -0.77 10.76 19.34
N GLY A 69 0.03 10.12 20.21
CA GLY A 69 -0.37 8.93 20.96
C GLY A 69 -0.38 7.64 20.13
N LEU A 70 0.18 7.67 18.93
CA LEU A 70 0.43 6.52 18.06
C LEU A 70 1.93 6.26 17.98
N PRO A 71 2.37 5.00 17.82
CA PRO A 71 3.75 4.69 17.50
C PRO A 71 4.20 5.43 16.24
N THR A 72 5.40 5.99 16.26
CA THR A 72 5.98 6.70 15.12
C THR A 72 6.53 5.73 14.09
N ILE A 73 6.27 6.00 12.81
CA ILE A 73 6.60 5.09 11.70
C ILE A 73 7.46 5.84 10.68
N SER A 74 8.68 5.37 10.44
CA SER A 74 9.51 5.84 9.34
C SER A 74 9.26 5.01 8.09
N VAL A 75 8.70 5.62 7.05
CA VAL A 75 8.47 5.01 5.74
C VAL A 75 9.75 5.13 4.93
N LEU A 76 10.34 4.00 4.57
CA LEU A 76 11.61 3.88 3.86
C LEU A 76 11.35 3.69 2.38
N THR A 77 11.81 4.61 1.55
CA THR A 77 11.60 4.52 0.10
C THR A 77 12.87 4.87 -0.66
N PRO A 78 13.50 3.88 -1.31
CA PRO A 78 14.56 4.13 -2.26
C PRO A 78 13.98 4.71 -3.55
N LEU A 79 14.56 5.80 -4.07
CA LEU A 79 14.19 6.42 -5.34
C LEU A 79 15.23 6.08 -6.40
N TYR A 80 14.79 5.73 -7.60
CA TYR A 80 15.66 5.55 -8.76
C TYR A 80 14.93 5.92 -10.05
N ASN A 81 15.31 7.05 -10.64
CA ASN A 81 14.76 7.56 -11.91
C ASN A 81 13.22 7.60 -11.93
N THR A 82 12.62 7.91 -10.78
CA THR A 82 11.17 7.88 -10.59
C THR A 82 10.48 8.90 -11.49
N PRO A 83 9.49 8.50 -12.32
CA PRO A 83 8.70 9.43 -13.10
C PRO A 83 8.00 10.47 -12.21
N GLU A 84 7.97 11.74 -12.66
CA GLU A 84 7.45 12.86 -11.86
C GLU A 84 6.02 12.64 -11.36
N ASN A 85 5.13 12.08 -12.22
CA ASN A 85 3.75 11.83 -11.85
C ASN A 85 3.63 10.83 -10.69
N TYR A 86 4.38 9.71 -10.72
CA TYR A 86 4.37 8.71 -9.64
C TYR A 86 4.97 9.26 -8.37
N LEU A 87 6.11 9.98 -8.48
CA LEU A 87 6.74 10.59 -7.32
C LEU A 87 5.81 11.58 -6.62
N ARG A 88 5.11 12.43 -7.38
CA ARG A 88 4.15 13.37 -6.79
C ARG A 88 2.95 12.67 -6.16
N GLU A 89 2.38 11.66 -6.82
CA GLU A 89 1.27 10.87 -6.28
C GLU A 89 1.68 10.17 -4.97
N PHE A 90 2.87 9.61 -4.92
CA PHE A 90 3.42 9.00 -3.71
C PHE A 90 3.61 10.03 -2.58
N LEU A 91 4.28 11.15 -2.85
CA LEU A 91 4.52 12.21 -1.87
C LEU A 91 3.20 12.83 -1.36
N ASP A 92 2.24 13.08 -2.25
CA ASP A 92 0.90 13.56 -1.88
C ASP A 92 0.20 12.56 -0.96
N SER A 93 0.30 11.25 -1.24
CA SER A 93 -0.31 10.20 -0.41
C SER A 93 0.27 10.13 0.99
N PHE A 94 1.57 10.44 1.15
CA PHE A 94 2.20 10.57 2.47
C PHE A 94 1.74 11.84 3.20
N VAL A 95 1.69 12.98 2.50
CA VAL A 95 1.24 14.26 3.10
C VAL A 95 -0.24 14.21 3.49
N ASP A 96 -1.07 13.47 2.75
CA ASP A 96 -2.53 13.35 3.00
C ASP A 96 -2.90 12.31 4.07
N GLN A 97 -1.96 11.75 4.81
CA GLN A 97 -2.27 10.81 5.89
C GLN A 97 -3.19 11.42 6.96
N THR A 98 -4.08 10.60 7.54
CA THR A 98 -5.03 11.06 8.59
C THR A 98 -4.39 11.24 9.96
N ALA A 99 -3.18 10.72 10.16
CA ALA A 99 -2.43 10.85 11.40
C ALA A 99 -1.01 11.37 11.15
N PRO A 100 -0.45 12.18 12.06
CA PRO A 100 0.87 12.79 11.90
C PRO A 100 2.02 11.89 12.35
N ASN A 101 1.81 10.62 12.62
CA ASN A 101 2.81 9.69 13.16
C ASN A 101 3.81 9.15 12.12
N GLY A 102 3.89 9.76 10.95
CA GLY A 102 4.75 9.35 9.85
C GLY A 102 5.98 10.24 9.66
N GLN A 103 7.13 9.61 9.41
CA GLN A 103 8.31 10.21 8.81
C GLN A 103 8.56 9.52 7.47
N LEU A 104 8.89 10.29 6.42
CA LEU A 104 9.26 9.74 5.12
C LEU A 104 10.78 9.86 4.92
N CYS A 105 11.45 8.74 4.67
CA CYS A 105 12.89 8.64 4.51
C CYS A 105 13.23 8.26 3.07
N LEU A 106 13.74 9.20 2.29
CA LEU A 106 13.99 9.04 0.86
C LEU A 106 15.50 8.98 0.57
N ALA A 107 15.95 7.87 -0.01
CA ALA A 107 17.31 7.71 -0.51
C ALA A 107 17.29 7.72 -2.04
N ASP A 108 17.72 8.82 -2.64
CA ASP A 108 17.67 9.04 -4.09
C ASP A 108 18.96 8.60 -4.78
N ALA A 109 18.88 7.46 -5.46
CA ALA A 109 19.95 6.90 -6.28
C ALA A 109 19.82 7.24 -7.77
N SER A 110 18.94 8.17 -8.16
CA SER A 110 18.72 8.56 -9.57
C SER A 110 19.99 9.08 -10.22
N ASP A 111 20.15 8.86 -11.50
CA ASP A 111 21.27 9.39 -12.27
C ASP A 111 21.15 10.91 -12.56
N ALA A 112 22.17 11.47 -13.19
CA ALA A 112 22.24 12.90 -13.47
C ALA A 112 21.14 13.39 -14.45
N ALA A 113 20.66 12.51 -15.35
CA ALA A 113 19.59 12.84 -16.29
C ALA A 113 18.23 13.00 -15.58
N HIS A 114 18.11 12.47 -14.37
CA HIS A 114 16.87 12.48 -13.57
C HIS A 114 16.98 13.40 -12.33
N SER A 115 17.75 14.50 -12.42
CA SER A 115 17.92 15.49 -11.32
C SER A 115 16.58 16.07 -10.81
N ARG A 116 15.55 16.05 -11.65
CA ARG A 116 14.18 16.50 -11.32
C ARG A 116 13.59 15.77 -10.11
N VAL A 117 13.98 14.50 -9.87
CA VAL A 117 13.54 13.73 -8.69
C VAL A 117 13.89 14.47 -7.40
N GLY A 118 15.15 14.88 -7.24
CA GLY A 118 15.59 15.59 -6.05
C GLY A 118 14.99 16.99 -5.91
N GLU A 119 14.69 17.68 -7.03
CA GLU A 119 14.02 18.98 -7.01
C GLU A 119 12.59 18.85 -6.47
N ILE A 120 11.82 17.88 -6.97
CA ILE A 120 10.46 17.62 -6.52
C ILE A 120 10.45 17.30 -5.02
N VAL A 121 11.35 16.42 -4.56
CA VAL A 121 11.40 16.10 -3.11
C VAL A 121 11.64 17.36 -2.29
N ARG A 122 12.55 18.26 -2.70
CA ARG A 122 12.79 19.51 -1.97
C ARG A 122 11.56 20.44 -1.93
N GLU A 123 10.72 20.43 -2.98
CA GLU A 123 9.45 21.18 -2.98
C GLU A 123 8.53 20.72 -1.83
N TYR A 124 8.52 19.41 -1.52
CA TYR A 124 7.74 18.83 -0.42
C TYR A 124 8.41 19.00 0.94
N GLN A 125 9.75 18.88 1.02
CA GLN A 125 10.49 19.12 2.26
C GLN A 125 10.30 20.54 2.78
N ALA A 126 10.21 21.52 1.89
CA ALA A 126 9.96 22.91 2.27
C ALA A 126 8.63 23.13 3.00
N LYS A 127 7.69 22.19 2.86
CA LYS A 127 6.33 22.23 3.44
C LYS A 127 6.11 21.22 4.56
N ASN A 128 6.98 20.20 4.65
CA ASN A 128 6.85 19.11 5.62
C ASN A 128 8.23 18.68 6.13
N GLN A 129 8.53 19.04 7.38
CA GLN A 129 9.81 18.74 8.05
C GLN A 129 10.04 17.22 8.30
N HIS A 130 8.99 16.40 8.22
CA HIS A 130 9.09 14.96 8.41
C HIS A 130 9.45 14.19 7.13
N ILE A 131 9.81 14.88 6.05
CA ILE A 131 10.37 14.29 4.84
C ILE A 131 11.91 14.44 4.87
N GLY A 132 12.59 13.34 5.19
CA GLY A 132 14.04 13.22 5.10
C GLY A 132 14.47 12.83 3.68
N TYR A 133 15.55 13.44 3.18
CA TYR A 133 16.07 13.15 1.85
C TYR A 133 17.59 13.08 1.84
N LYS A 134 18.14 12.10 1.14
CA LYS A 134 19.56 11.97 0.89
C LYS A 134 19.81 11.52 -0.53
N LYS A 135 20.65 12.27 -1.26
CA LYS A 135 21.19 11.83 -2.55
C LYS A 135 22.31 10.82 -2.31
N ILE A 136 22.26 9.68 -3.00
CA ILE A 136 23.22 8.59 -2.84
C ILE A 136 23.70 8.08 -4.20
N GLU A 137 24.76 7.28 -4.20
CA GLU A 137 25.16 6.46 -5.33
C GLU A 137 24.28 5.20 -5.39
N ASN A 138 23.89 4.77 -6.59
CA ASN A 138 23.10 3.54 -6.76
C ASN A 138 23.96 2.30 -6.48
N LYS A 139 23.62 1.57 -5.43
CA LYS A 139 24.26 0.31 -5.01
C LYS A 139 23.30 -0.87 -4.97
N GLY A 140 22.15 -0.74 -5.65
CA GLY A 140 21.07 -1.72 -5.67
C GLY A 140 20.07 -1.52 -4.56
N ILE A 141 18.88 -2.15 -4.71
CA ILE A 141 17.71 -1.88 -3.90
C ILE A 141 17.98 -2.03 -2.39
N ALA A 142 18.62 -3.10 -1.96
CA ALA A 142 18.89 -3.35 -0.54
C ALA A 142 19.79 -2.28 0.09
N ALA A 143 20.88 -1.89 -0.59
CA ALA A 143 21.77 -0.85 -0.10
C ALA A 143 21.11 0.53 -0.09
N ASN A 144 20.29 0.82 -1.11
CA ASN A 144 19.54 2.08 -1.19
C ASN A 144 18.46 2.15 -0.10
N THR A 145 17.76 1.05 0.17
CA THR A 145 16.80 0.96 1.28
C THR A 145 17.48 1.13 2.64
N ASN A 146 18.66 0.53 2.85
CA ASN A 146 19.44 0.73 4.07
C ASN A 146 19.89 2.19 4.23
N ALA A 147 20.18 2.88 3.13
CA ALA A 147 20.50 4.30 3.16
C ALA A 147 19.29 5.17 3.54
N ALA A 148 18.06 4.78 3.14
CA ALA A 148 16.82 5.40 3.62
C ALA A 148 16.61 5.11 5.12
N ALA A 149 16.85 3.87 5.57
CA ALA A 149 16.75 3.49 6.98
C ALA A 149 17.69 4.30 7.88
N ALA A 150 18.85 4.72 7.39
CA ALA A 150 19.78 5.56 8.14
C ALA A 150 19.25 6.99 8.42
N LEU A 151 18.13 7.40 7.80
CA LEU A 151 17.43 8.66 8.05
C LEU A 151 16.29 8.50 9.07
N ALA A 152 15.94 7.25 9.41
CA ALA A 152 14.79 6.95 10.23
C ALA A 152 14.98 7.34 11.69
N SER A 153 13.94 7.93 12.28
CA SER A 153 13.83 8.25 13.71
C SER A 153 12.57 7.66 14.36
N GLY A 154 11.70 7.06 13.57
CA GLY A 154 10.47 6.43 14.05
C GLY A 154 10.75 5.14 14.81
N GLU A 155 9.82 4.78 15.67
CA GLU A 155 9.86 3.56 16.47
C GLU A 155 9.74 2.29 15.60
N TYR A 156 9.02 2.41 14.48
CA TYR A 156 8.84 1.36 13.48
C TYR A 156 9.35 1.80 12.12
N LEU A 157 9.76 0.82 11.33
CA LEU A 157 10.16 0.99 9.94
C LEU A 157 9.10 0.37 9.04
N ALA A 158 8.63 1.12 8.04
CA ALA A 158 7.74 0.62 6.99
C ALA A 158 8.46 0.68 5.63
N LEU A 159 8.29 -0.34 4.81
CA LEU A 159 8.80 -0.36 3.44
C LEU A 159 7.69 0.09 2.50
N ALA A 160 8.01 0.96 1.56
CA ALA A 160 7.11 1.39 0.50
C ALA A 160 7.89 1.69 -0.78
N ASP A 161 7.34 1.29 -1.91
CA ASP A 161 7.91 1.59 -3.21
C ASP A 161 7.50 2.99 -3.70
N HIS A 162 8.35 3.60 -4.50
CA HIS A 162 8.21 5.00 -4.95
C HIS A 162 7.14 5.23 -6.02
N ASP A 163 6.53 4.17 -6.54
CA ASP A 163 5.46 4.16 -7.54
C ASP A 163 4.14 3.63 -6.96
N ASP A 164 4.11 3.35 -5.65
CA ASP A 164 2.91 2.99 -4.90
C ASP A 164 2.25 4.21 -4.24
N ILE A 165 1.05 4.02 -3.70
CA ILE A 165 0.29 5.04 -2.97
C ILE A 165 -0.13 4.49 -1.61
N LEU A 166 0.17 5.24 -0.56
CA LEU A 166 -0.33 4.94 0.78
C LEU A 166 -1.83 5.30 0.87
N ALA A 167 -2.64 4.37 1.36
CA ALA A 167 -4.03 4.70 1.66
C ALA A 167 -4.09 5.82 2.72
N PRO A 168 -5.06 6.76 2.66
CA PRO A 168 -5.06 7.94 3.55
C PRO A 168 -5.05 7.63 5.05
N HIS A 169 -5.46 6.42 5.43
CA HIS A 169 -5.50 5.96 6.82
C HIS A 169 -4.38 4.98 7.18
N ALA A 170 -3.42 4.75 6.29
CA ALA A 170 -2.43 3.67 6.44
C ALA A 170 -1.64 3.80 7.74
N LEU A 171 -1.02 4.96 7.99
CA LEU A 171 -0.21 5.18 9.19
C LEU A 171 -1.04 5.18 10.47
N TYR A 172 -2.27 5.71 10.43
CA TYR A 172 -3.21 5.62 11.55
C TYR A 172 -3.55 4.16 11.87
N ALA A 173 -3.92 3.38 10.86
CA ALA A 173 -4.32 1.99 11.02
C ALA A 173 -3.17 1.11 11.55
N MET A 174 -1.97 1.29 11.01
CA MET A 174 -0.77 0.58 11.48
C MET A 174 -0.45 0.94 12.93
N GLY A 175 -0.47 2.23 13.28
CA GLY A 175 -0.25 2.67 14.66
C GLY A 175 -1.27 2.09 15.63
N ARG A 176 -2.57 2.05 15.25
CA ARG A 176 -3.62 1.42 16.07
C ARG A 176 -3.41 -0.08 16.23
N ALA A 177 -3.08 -0.78 15.14
CA ALA A 177 -2.81 -2.23 15.19
C ALA A 177 -1.65 -2.56 16.13
N ILE A 178 -0.58 -1.77 16.13
CA ILE A 178 0.55 -1.93 17.04
C ILE A 178 0.10 -1.74 18.51
N LEU A 179 -0.65 -0.67 18.79
CA LEU A 179 -1.18 -0.43 20.15
C LEU A 179 -2.09 -1.56 20.62
N ASP A 180 -2.94 -2.09 19.73
CA ASP A 180 -3.83 -3.20 20.05
C ASP A 180 -3.06 -4.50 20.36
N LEU A 181 -1.96 -4.77 19.64
CA LEU A 181 -1.06 -5.90 19.94
C LEU A 181 -0.39 -5.74 21.31
N ARG A 182 0.12 -4.55 21.61
CA ARG A 182 0.73 -4.23 22.91
C ARG A 182 -0.26 -4.37 24.06
N ALA A 183 -1.49 -3.89 23.88
CA ALA A 183 -2.55 -4.01 24.87
C ALA A 183 -2.93 -5.49 25.17
N GLN A 184 -2.72 -6.39 24.20
CA GLN A 184 -2.91 -7.82 24.34
C GLN A 184 -1.68 -8.54 24.96
N GLY A 185 -0.63 -7.81 25.33
CA GLY A 185 0.63 -8.37 25.83
C GLY A 185 1.42 -9.17 24.79
N LYS A 186 1.13 -8.97 23.49
CA LYS A 186 1.88 -9.60 22.41
C LYS A 186 3.21 -8.87 22.20
N PRO A 187 4.29 -9.61 21.91
CA PRO A 187 5.57 -8.97 21.62
C PRO A 187 5.46 -8.09 20.37
N ASP A 188 6.29 -7.06 20.30
CA ASP A 188 6.48 -6.28 19.10
C ASP A 188 7.00 -7.20 17.98
N GLY A 189 6.30 -7.19 16.87
CA GLY A 189 6.60 -7.99 15.70
C GLY A 189 6.57 -7.11 14.45
N PHE A 190 6.17 -7.68 13.34
CA PHE A 190 5.89 -6.92 12.14
C PHE A 190 4.38 -6.93 11.83
N VAL A 191 3.93 -5.84 11.21
CA VAL A 191 2.54 -5.66 10.78
C VAL A 191 2.56 -5.45 9.27
N TYR A 192 1.65 -6.09 8.57
CA TYR A 192 1.48 -5.91 7.13
C TYR A 192 0.00 -5.70 6.79
N SER A 193 -0.26 -5.11 5.65
CA SER A 193 -1.61 -4.81 5.19
C SER A 193 -1.94 -5.52 3.89
N ASP A 194 -3.23 -5.63 3.63
CA ASP A 194 -3.72 -5.89 2.27
C ASP A 194 -3.29 -4.78 1.31
N GLU A 195 -3.32 -5.09 0.03
CA GLU A 195 -2.98 -4.16 -1.04
C GLU A 195 -4.04 -4.16 -2.14
N ALA A 196 -4.03 -3.15 -2.99
CA ALA A 196 -4.93 -3.09 -4.14
C ALA A 196 -4.26 -2.49 -5.36
N LEU A 197 -4.47 -3.12 -6.51
CA LEU A 197 -4.06 -2.57 -7.79
C LEU A 197 -5.13 -1.61 -8.31
N PHE A 198 -4.72 -0.46 -8.80
CA PHE A 198 -5.59 0.52 -9.44
C PHE A 198 -4.89 1.11 -10.69
N ASN A 199 -5.64 1.78 -11.58
CA ASN A 199 -5.04 2.44 -12.75
C ASN A 199 -5.36 3.94 -12.87
N LYS A 200 -6.48 4.39 -12.33
CA LYS A 200 -6.92 5.79 -12.44
C LYS A 200 -7.24 6.42 -11.09
N SER A 201 -7.62 5.62 -10.12
CA SER A 201 -8.04 6.16 -8.82
C SER A 201 -8.02 5.05 -7.78
N ILE A 202 -7.40 5.32 -6.66
CA ILE A 202 -7.39 4.50 -5.45
C ILE A 202 -8.83 4.23 -4.92
N GLN A 203 -9.79 5.12 -5.25
CA GLN A 203 -11.21 4.95 -4.91
C GLN A 203 -11.89 3.80 -5.67
N ARG A 204 -11.27 3.32 -6.77
CA ARG A 204 -11.81 2.28 -7.65
C ARG A 204 -10.74 1.26 -7.98
N PRO A 205 -10.34 0.42 -7.02
CA PRO A 205 -9.34 -0.59 -7.27
C PRO A 205 -9.80 -1.58 -8.35
N LEU A 206 -8.86 -2.05 -9.13
CA LEU A 206 -9.06 -3.10 -10.13
C LEU A 206 -9.14 -4.46 -9.46
N VAL A 207 -8.21 -4.71 -8.55
CA VAL A 207 -8.06 -5.97 -7.81
C VAL A 207 -7.67 -5.61 -6.39
N ALA A 208 -8.34 -6.19 -5.41
CA ALA A 208 -7.90 -6.19 -4.03
C ALA A 208 -7.20 -7.52 -3.75
N HIS A 209 -6.02 -7.46 -3.20
CA HIS A 209 -5.22 -8.60 -2.77
C HIS A 209 -5.29 -8.69 -1.25
N PHE A 210 -6.10 -9.63 -0.78
CA PHE A 210 -6.24 -9.93 0.65
C PHE A 210 -5.15 -10.93 1.03
N LYS A 211 -4.26 -10.52 1.90
CA LYS A 211 -3.14 -11.34 2.38
C LYS A 211 -3.64 -12.31 3.46
N PRO A 212 -3.09 -13.54 3.53
CA PRO A 212 -3.43 -14.47 4.59
C PRO A 212 -2.91 -13.97 5.94
N ASP A 213 -3.43 -14.54 7.03
CA ASP A 213 -2.76 -14.45 8.33
C ASP A 213 -1.32 -14.97 8.23
N TYR A 214 -0.47 -14.59 9.20
CA TYR A 214 0.94 -14.97 9.17
C TYR A 214 1.12 -16.49 9.01
N ALA A 215 1.64 -16.90 7.89
CA ALA A 215 1.86 -18.28 7.48
C ALA A 215 3.33 -18.48 7.08
N PRO A 216 4.21 -18.89 8.02
CA PRO A 216 5.65 -18.97 7.77
C PRO A 216 6.02 -19.92 6.63
N ASP A 217 5.35 -21.07 6.51
CA ASP A 217 5.61 -22.01 5.41
C ASP A 217 5.25 -21.42 4.04
N TYR A 218 4.18 -20.63 3.97
CA TYR A 218 3.80 -19.95 2.73
C TYR A 218 4.78 -18.83 2.39
N LEU A 219 5.29 -18.10 3.40
CA LEU A 219 6.29 -17.05 3.21
C LEU A 219 7.62 -17.60 2.65
N LEU A 220 7.99 -18.83 2.98
CA LEU A 220 9.16 -19.51 2.41
C LEU A 220 8.99 -19.79 0.91
N CYS A 221 7.77 -19.92 0.42
CA CYS A 221 7.47 -20.21 -0.98
C CYS A 221 7.17 -18.95 -1.80
N CYS A 222 6.60 -17.93 -1.17
CA CYS A 222 6.13 -16.71 -1.82
C CYS A 222 6.18 -15.54 -0.86
N ASN A 223 6.87 -14.45 -1.24
CA ASN A 223 6.81 -13.20 -0.48
C ASN A 223 5.44 -12.54 -0.69
N TYR A 224 4.49 -12.88 0.18
CA TYR A 224 3.15 -12.29 0.15
C TYR A 224 3.01 -11.04 1.02
N ILE A 225 4.04 -10.69 1.77
CA ILE A 225 4.03 -9.55 2.70
C ILE A 225 4.30 -8.24 1.97
N CYS A 226 5.17 -8.28 0.95
CA CYS A 226 5.56 -7.12 0.13
C CYS A 226 5.28 -7.40 -1.34
#